data_b39d559ddda2e1bdfd80a24ddef66d1e
#
_entry.id   b39d559ddda2e1bdfd80a24ddef66d1e
#
_cell.length_a   1.000
_cell.length_b   1.000
_cell.length_c   1.000
_cell.angle_alpha   90.00
_cell.angle_beta   90.00
_cell.angle_gamma   90.00
#
_symmetry.space_group_name_H-M   'P 1'
#
loop_
_entity.id
_entity.type
_entity.pdbx_description
1 polymer ?
#
loop_
_entity_poly.entity_id
_entity_poly.type
_entity_poly.pdbx_seq_one_letter_code
_entity_poly.pdbx_strand_id
1 'polypeptide(L)'
;MKVGLSTWSLLHSDIYSAVRTIGDAGFDYIELWGEVPHAYHGWVDKKKLKDILSTYSFTMTMHAPFTDLNPATPFEPVKGAVTKTLRDFVNFACTLGATRITFHLGSVHSGVLVPQSVEDVVTLLRHLVRESSGRLVINVENQVKSNSHYDFPVGSDAESIITILSNAEGTSYTLDTGHAHANGDDPLRLYERLKDNVTEVHLSDNEGRTDDHLIPGAGTANLKGFFDRIGGTDTLVCLELNPHRYTADEVLKAADDFRSRKLL
;
A
#
# COMPACT_ATOMS: atom_id res chain seq x y z
N MET A 1 17.65 -1.69 -0.27
CA MET A 1 16.41 -1.77 0.50
C MET A 1 16.36 -0.63 1.50
N LYS A 2 15.29 0.17 1.51
CA LYS A 2 15.01 1.22 2.47
C LYS A 2 13.80 0.81 3.31
N VAL A 3 13.90 0.97 4.63
CA VAL A 3 12.83 0.58 5.56
C VAL A 3 12.17 1.83 6.11
N GLY A 4 10.86 1.87 6.09
CA GLY A 4 10.03 2.95 6.59
C GLY A 4 8.76 2.46 7.28
N LEU A 5 7.90 3.39 7.58
CA LEU A 5 6.70 3.14 8.35
C LEU A 5 5.50 3.86 7.72
N SER A 6 4.37 3.15 7.63
CA SER A 6 3.09 3.76 7.26
C SER A 6 2.53 4.59 8.43
N THR A 7 2.04 5.78 8.12
CA THR A 7 1.34 6.61 9.11
C THR A 7 0.05 5.96 9.62
N TRP A 8 -0.50 4.98 8.88
CA TRP A 8 -1.60 4.17 9.38
C TRP A 8 -1.28 3.47 10.70
N SER A 9 -0.05 2.98 10.87
CA SER A 9 0.40 2.35 12.12
C SER A 9 0.37 3.31 13.33
N LEU A 10 0.24 4.61 13.09
CA LEU A 10 0.11 5.66 14.10
C LEU A 10 -1.25 6.37 14.05
N LEU A 11 -2.30 5.66 13.63
CA LEU A 11 -3.65 6.19 13.37
C LEU A 11 -4.26 6.97 14.55
N HIS A 12 -3.87 6.68 15.78
CA HIS A 12 -4.36 7.39 16.98
C HIS A 12 -3.72 8.77 17.16
N SER A 13 -2.72 9.13 16.35
CA SER A 13 -2.13 10.47 16.29
C SER A 13 -2.71 11.24 15.10
N ASP A 14 -2.72 12.57 15.16
CA ASP A 14 -2.96 13.35 13.95
C ASP A 14 -1.78 13.20 12.97
N ILE A 15 -2.04 13.41 11.68
CA ILE A 15 -1.03 13.20 10.63
C ILE A 15 0.25 14.02 10.85
N TYR A 16 0.15 15.22 11.37
CA TYR A 16 1.30 16.09 11.59
C TYR A 16 2.21 15.55 12.70
N SER A 17 1.60 15.01 13.76
CA SER A 17 2.28 14.34 14.86
C SER A 17 2.89 13.01 14.40
N ALA A 18 2.15 12.20 13.62
CA ALA A 18 2.64 10.93 13.08
C ALA A 18 3.90 11.14 12.21
N VAL A 19 3.89 12.15 11.32
CA VAL A 19 5.05 12.49 10.47
C VAL A 19 6.26 12.89 11.32
N ARG A 20 6.07 13.73 12.36
CA ARG A 20 7.16 14.11 13.26
C ARG A 20 7.71 12.89 14.02
N THR A 21 6.82 12.07 14.57
CA THR A 21 7.21 10.86 15.32
C THR A 21 8.09 9.95 14.47
N ILE A 22 7.74 9.71 13.21
CA ILE A 22 8.55 8.89 12.29
C ILE A 22 9.88 9.58 11.95
N GLY A 23 9.86 10.88 11.67
CA GLY A 23 11.06 11.65 11.34
C GLY A 23 12.03 11.78 12.49
N ASP A 24 11.53 12.09 13.70
CA ASP A 24 12.33 12.23 14.91
C ASP A 24 12.95 10.88 15.36
N ALA A 25 12.30 9.75 15.01
CA ALA A 25 12.85 8.41 15.16
C ALA A 25 13.95 8.06 14.12
N GLY A 26 14.26 8.99 13.22
CA GLY A 26 15.36 8.86 12.25
C GLY A 26 15.06 7.93 11.06
N PHE A 27 13.79 7.74 10.71
CA PHE A 27 13.44 7.08 9.46
C PHE A 27 13.63 8.06 8.29
N ASP A 28 14.11 7.52 7.17
CA ASP A 28 14.32 8.25 5.91
C ASP A 28 13.33 7.83 4.80
N TYR A 29 12.38 6.95 5.16
CA TYR A 29 11.27 6.55 4.33
C TYR A 29 9.96 6.57 5.14
N ILE A 30 8.91 7.12 4.56
CA ILE A 30 7.57 7.24 5.14
C ILE A 30 6.52 6.98 4.08
N GLU A 31 5.47 6.26 4.44
CA GLU A 31 4.24 6.22 3.68
C GLU A 31 3.15 7.03 4.39
N LEU A 32 2.47 7.90 3.63
CA LEU A 32 1.32 8.64 4.13
C LEU A 32 0.03 7.88 3.78
N TRP A 33 -0.70 7.48 4.80
CA TRP A 33 -2.01 6.86 4.62
C TRP A 33 -3.05 7.89 4.16
N GLY A 34 -3.63 7.68 2.98
CA GLY A 34 -4.46 8.64 2.25
C GLY A 34 -5.90 8.76 2.71
N GLU A 35 -6.28 8.16 3.82
CA GLU A 35 -7.62 8.18 4.40
C GLU A 35 -7.80 9.29 5.45
N VAL A 36 -9.06 9.61 5.75
CA VAL A 36 -9.42 10.37 6.94
C VAL A 36 -9.17 9.49 8.19
N PRO A 37 -8.56 10.01 9.27
CA PRO A 37 -8.19 11.42 9.54
C PRO A 37 -6.77 11.81 9.12
N HIS A 38 -6.06 10.99 8.36
CA HIS A 38 -4.68 11.26 7.95
C HIS A 38 -4.59 12.06 6.65
N ALA A 39 -3.83 11.59 5.63
CA ALA A 39 -3.40 12.39 4.48
C ALA A 39 -4.44 12.45 3.35
N TYR A 40 -5.73 12.62 3.67
CA TYR A 40 -6.76 12.86 2.66
C TYR A 40 -6.80 14.36 2.28
N HIS A 41 -6.76 14.66 0.98
CA HIS A 41 -6.60 16.03 0.45
C HIS A 41 -7.71 17.03 0.85
N GLY A 42 -8.92 16.53 1.16
CA GLY A 42 -10.04 17.35 1.64
C GLY A 42 -10.08 17.53 3.16
N TRP A 43 -9.17 16.90 3.89
CA TRP A 43 -9.15 16.88 5.36
C TRP A 43 -7.97 17.64 5.95
N VAL A 44 -6.78 17.57 5.33
CA VAL A 44 -5.55 18.14 5.87
C VAL A 44 -5.25 19.55 5.37
N ASP A 45 -4.60 20.35 6.20
CA ASP A 45 -3.92 21.57 5.72
C ASP A 45 -2.66 21.15 4.94
N LYS A 46 -2.79 21.19 3.62
CA LYS A 46 -1.72 20.80 2.69
C LYS A 46 -0.42 21.58 2.91
N LYS A 47 -0.53 22.90 3.19
CA LYS A 47 0.65 23.74 3.41
C LYS A 47 1.38 23.31 4.67
N LYS A 48 0.65 23.15 5.78
CA LYS A 48 1.21 22.69 7.06
C LYS A 48 1.85 21.31 6.93
N LEU A 49 1.20 20.37 6.22
CA LEU A 49 1.75 19.04 6.01
C LEU A 49 3.04 19.10 5.20
N LYS A 50 3.05 19.87 4.12
CA LYS A 50 4.25 20.05 3.28
C LYS A 50 5.40 20.73 4.03
N ASP A 51 5.11 21.73 4.85
CA ASP A 51 6.12 22.43 5.66
C ASP A 51 6.77 21.44 6.65
N ILE A 52 5.98 20.58 7.30
CA ILE A 52 6.51 19.56 8.22
C ILE A 52 7.33 18.50 7.47
N LEU A 53 6.81 17.95 6.38
CA LEU A 53 7.52 16.98 5.55
C LEU A 53 8.88 17.51 5.09
N SER A 54 8.97 18.80 4.75
CA SER A 54 10.20 19.43 4.30
C SER A 54 11.27 19.57 5.39
N THR A 55 10.94 19.36 6.67
CA THR A 55 11.93 19.34 7.75
C THR A 55 12.74 18.06 7.83
N TYR A 56 12.31 17.02 7.09
CA TYR A 56 12.94 15.72 7.03
C TYR A 56 13.35 15.37 5.59
N SER A 57 14.32 14.47 5.44
CA SER A 57 14.79 14.00 4.12
C SER A 57 14.11 12.68 3.72
N PHE A 58 12.78 12.64 3.77
CA PHE A 58 12.05 11.43 3.43
C PHE A 58 12.09 11.08 1.94
N THR A 59 12.28 9.80 1.63
CA THR A 59 11.60 9.19 0.49
C THR A 59 10.16 9.01 0.91
N MET A 60 9.21 9.53 0.16
CA MET A 60 7.80 9.50 0.56
C MET A 60 6.98 8.76 -0.48
N THR A 61 6.17 7.83 -0.01
CA THR A 61 5.09 7.19 -0.77
C THR A 61 3.74 7.53 -0.14
N MET A 62 2.66 7.18 -0.81
CA MET A 62 1.31 7.36 -0.29
C MET A 62 0.46 6.12 -0.56
N HIS A 63 -0.34 5.73 0.41
CA HIS A 63 -1.42 4.77 0.19
C HIS A 63 -2.67 5.53 -0.26
N ALA A 64 -3.25 5.14 -1.39
CA ALA A 64 -4.48 5.76 -1.88
C ALA A 64 -5.67 5.45 -0.96
N PRO A 65 -6.66 6.35 -0.86
CA PRO A 65 -7.87 6.05 -0.11
C PRO A 65 -8.64 4.91 -0.78
N PHE A 66 -9.13 3.97 0.03
CA PHE A 66 -9.88 2.79 -0.43
C PHE A 66 -11.18 2.56 0.36
N THR A 67 -11.29 3.09 1.58
CA THR A 67 -12.51 2.99 2.37
C THR A 67 -13.65 3.70 1.63
N ASP A 68 -14.76 3.00 1.42
CA ASP A 68 -15.91 3.46 0.60
C ASP A 68 -15.60 3.77 -0.87
N LEU A 69 -14.34 3.60 -1.32
CA LEU A 69 -13.92 3.80 -2.70
C LEU A 69 -13.59 2.45 -3.34
N ASN A 70 -14.45 2.00 -4.24
CA ASN A 70 -14.30 0.73 -4.92
C ASN A 70 -13.96 0.95 -6.41
N PRO A 71 -12.68 0.84 -6.82
CA PRO A 71 -12.27 0.97 -8.22
C PRO A 71 -12.93 -0.04 -9.16
N ALA A 72 -13.27 -1.22 -8.65
CA ALA A 72 -13.93 -2.29 -9.43
C ALA A 72 -15.45 -2.15 -9.53
N THR A 73 -16.04 -1.08 -9.00
CA THR A 73 -17.51 -0.91 -9.00
C THR A 73 -18.11 -0.95 -10.41
N PRO A 74 -19.15 -1.76 -10.64
CA PRO A 74 -19.85 -1.78 -11.94
C PRO A 74 -20.87 -0.62 -12.11
N PHE A 75 -21.12 0.18 -11.06
CA PHE A 75 -22.14 1.23 -11.08
C PHE A 75 -21.57 2.54 -11.65
N GLU A 76 -21.96 2.91 -12.88
CA GLU A 76 -21.39 4.06 -13.59
C GLU A 76 -21.35 5.39 -12.81
N PRO A 77 -22.40 5.81 -12.10
CA PRO A 77 -22.32 7.04 -11.30
C PRO A 77 -21.28 6.96 -10.19
N VAL A 78 -21.13 5.79 -9.53
CA VAL A 78 -20.13 5.55 -8.48
C VAL A 78 -18.74 5.47 -9.09
N LYS A 79 -18.58 4.77 -10.22
CA LYS A 79 -17.32 4.67 -10.98
C LYS A 79 -16.76 6.06 -11.32
N GLY A 80 -17.63 6.95 -11.81
CA GLY A 80 -17.25 8.34 -12.11
C GLY A 80 -16.76 9.10 -10.88
N ALA A 81 -17.44 8.94 -9.72
CA ALA A 81 -17.06 9.56 -8.47
C ALA A 81 -15.72 9.01 -7.94
N VAL A 82 -15.55 7.69 -7.94
CA VAL A 82 -14.30 7.01 -7.52
C VAL A 82 -13.14 7.48 -8.42
N THR A 83 -13.30 7.44 -9.73
CA THR A 83 -12.28 7.89 -10.68
C THR A 83 -11.85 9.33 -10.41
N LYS A 84 -12.83 10.23 -10.21
CA LYS A 84 -12.52 11.63 -9.90
C LYS A 84 -11.74 11.75 -8.59
N THR A 85 -12.19 11.08 -7.54
CA THR A 85 -11.55 11.14 -6.22
C THR A 85 -10.10 10.65 -6.29
N LEU A 86 -9.84 9.53 -6.96
CA LEU A 86 -8.50 8.97 -7.08
C LEU A 86 -7.58 9.85 -7.96
N ARG A 87 -8.10 10.47 -9.01
CA ARG A 87 -7.34 11.46 -9.80
C ARG A 87 -6.98 12.70 -8.98
N ASP A 88 -7.91 13.24 -8.21
CA ASP A 88 -7.66 14.36 -7.31
C ASP A 88 -6.59 13.99 -6.27
N PHE A 89 -6.61 12.74 -5.77
CA PHE A 89 -5.60 12.23 -4.86
C PHE A 89 -4.22 12.08 -5.51
N VAL A 90 -4.12 11.59 -6.74
CA VAL A 90 -2.84 11.57 -7.51
C VAL A 90 -2.26 12.98 -7.61
N ASN A 91 -3.07 13.98 -7.95
CA ASN A 91 -2.63 15.36 -8.03
C ASN A 91 -2.16 15.91 -6.67
N PHE A 92 -2.87 15.57 -5.60
CA PHE A 92 -2.46 15.91 -4.24
C PHE A 92 -1.10 15.29 -3.89
N ALA A 93 -0.91 13.99 -4.12
CA ALA A 93 0.35 13.30 -3.88
C ALA A 93 1.51 13.91 -4.66
N CYS A 94 1.31 14.24 -5.94
CA CYS A 94 2.28 14.98 -6.73
C CYS A 94 2.66 16.33 -6.11
N THR A 95 1.70 17.08 -5.52
CA THR A 95 2.00 18.38 -4.90
C THR A 95 2.78 18.25 -3.59
N LEU A 96 2.67 17.12 -2.92
CA LEU A 96 3.46 16.81 -1.71
C LEU A 96 4.87 16.30 -2.06
N GLY A 97 5.09 15.82 -3.30
CA GLY A 97 6.36 15.26 -3.73
C GLY A 97 6.48 13.75 -3.48
N ALA A 98 5.34 13.04 -3.41
CA ALA A 98 5.35 11.58 -3.34
C ALA A 98 6.06 10.97 -4.56
N THR A 99 6.79 9.88 -4.34
CA THR A 99 7.48 9.14 -5.40
C THR A 99 6.63 8.00 -5.95
N ARG A 100 5.71 7.47 -5.15
CA ARG A 100 4.80 6.38 -5.50
C ARG A 100 3.45 6.55 -4.83
N ILE A 101 2.42 5.92 -5.40
CA ILE A 101 1.11 5.70 -4.75
C ILE A 101 0.74 4.24 -4.92
N THR A 102 0.36 3.58 -3.83
CA THR A 102 -0.21 2.23 -3.81
C THR A 102 -1.73 2.30 -3.85
N PHE A 103 -2.36 1.48 -4.69
CA PHE A 103 -3.81 1.41 -4.88
C PHE A 103 -4.34 0.01 -4.59
N HIS A 104 -5.37 -0.06 -3.77
CA HIS A 104 -6.30 -1.19 -3.76
C HIS A 104 -7.17 -1.20 -5.01
N LEU A 105 -7.49 -2.38 -5.52
CA LEU A 105 -8.21 -2.53 -6.79
C LEU A 105 -9.71 -2.70 -6.62
N GLY A 106 -10.17 -2.86 -5.37
CA GLY A 106 -11.57 -3.04 -5.04
C GLY A 106 -12.08 -4.46 -5.28
N SER A 107 -13.40 -4.63 -5.19
CA SER A 107 -14.04 -5.94 -5.32
C SER A 107 -15.39 -5.85 -6.00
N VAL A 108 -15.91 -7.01 -6.44
CA VAL A 108 -17.26 -7.15 -6.99
C VAL A 108 -18.03 -8.24 -6.27
N HIS A 109 -19.37 -8.12 -6.26
CA HIS A 109 -20.26 -9.02 -5.53
C HIS A 109 -20.58 -10.33 -6.26
N SER A 110 -20.03 -10.56 -7.45
CA SER A 110 -20.25 -11.76 -8.23
C SER A 110 -19.03 -12.07 -9.10
N GLY A 111 -18.59 -13.33 -9.07
CA GLY A 111 -17.44 -13.78 -9.86
C GLY A 111 -17.60 -13.60 -11.39
N VAL A 112 -18.84 -13.55 -11.89
CA VAL A 112 -19.11 -13.28 -13.31
C VAL A 112 -18.72 -11.86 -13.74
N LEU A 113 -18.61 -10.92 -12.79
CA LEU A 113 -18.22 -9.54 -13.05
C LEU A 113 -16.70 -9.33 -13.04
N VAL A 114 -15.93 -10.27 -12.49
CA VAL A 114 -14.46 -10.11 -12.32
C VAL A 114 -13.76 -9.77 -13.64
N PRO A 115 -14.00 -10.44 -14.78
CA PRO A 115 -13.31 -10.10 -16.02
C PRO A 115 -13.54 -8.65 -16.46
N GLN A 116 -14.80 -8.18 -16.41
CA GLN A 116 -15.15 -6.80 -16.76
C GLN A 116 -14.51 -5.81 -15.77
N SER A 117 -14.51 -6.13 -14.48
CA SER A 117 -13.92 -5.27 -13.46
C SER A 117 -12.40 -5.15 -13.60
N VAL A 118 -11.71 -6.21 -14.03
CA VAL A 118 -10.28 -6.14 -14.37
C VAL A 118 -10.05 -5.15 -15.52
N GLU A 119 -10.88 -5.18 -16.57
CA GLU A 119 -10.80 -4.22 -17.70
C GLU A 119 -11.06 -2.77 -17.25
N ASP A 120 -12.06 -2.57 -16.39
CA ASP A 120 -12.40 -1.26 -15.84
C ASP A 120 -11.26 -0.71 -14.98
N VAL A 121 -10.67 -1.54 -14.10
CA VAL A 121 -9.51 -1.20 -13.27
C VAL A 121 -8.29 -0.87 -14.15
N VAL A 122 -7.98 -1.67 -15.16
CA VAL A 122 -6.92 -1.38 -16.13
C VAL A 122 -7.13 -0.01 -16.80
N THR A 123 -8.36 0.29 -17.19
CA THR A 123 -8.71 1.58 -17.78
C THR A 123 -8.48 2.72 -16.80
N LEU A 124 -8.92 2.58 -15.55
CA LEU A 124 -8.66 3.55 -14.48
C LEU A 124 -7.15 3.75 -14.27
N LEU A 125 -6.39 2.68 -14.11
CA LEU A 125 -4.93 2.76 -13.91
C LEU A 125 -4.21 3.51 -15.03
N ARG A 126 -4.58 3.25 -16.29
CA ARG A 126 -4.05 4.01 -17.44
C ARG A 126 -4.38 5.51 -17.36
N HIS A 127 -5.56 5.87 -16.79
CA HIS A 127 -5.91 7.26 -16.55
C HIS A 127 -5.06 7.87 -15.43
N LEU A 128 -4.83 7.14 -14.32
CA LEU A 128 -4.01 7.60 -13.20
C LEU A 128 -2.54 7.77 -13.59
N VAL A 129 -1.99 6.83 -14.38
CA VAL A 129 -0.64 6.95 -14.96
C VAL A 129 -0.50 8.22 -15.81
N ARG A 130 -1.47 8.49 -16.68
CA ARG A 130 -1.47 9.74 -17.48
C ARG A 130 -1.59 10.99 -16.61
N GLU A 131 -2.45 10.95 -15.59
CA GLU A 131 -2.63 12.05 -14.63
C GLU A 131 -1.34 12.36 -13.87
N SER A 132 -0.59 11.33 -13.47
CA SER A 132 0.70 11.49 -12.80
C SER A 132 1.74 12.18 -13.69
N SER A 133 1.62 12.06 -15.01
CA SER A 133 2.54 12.64 -16.00
C SER A 133 4.01 12.29 -15.72
N GLY A 134 4.27 11.07 -15.22
CA GLY A 134 5.62 10.60 -14.86
C GLY A 134 6.19 11.22 -13.58
N ARG A 135 5.42 12.00 -12.83
CA ARG A 135 5.87 12.63 -11.57
C ARG A 135 5.98 11.65 -10.41
N LEU A 136 5.23 10.55 -10.47
CA LEU A 136 5.25 9.47 -9.49
C LEU A 136 4.86 8.14 -10.15
N VAL A 137 5.19 7.04 -9.49
CA VAL A 137 4.84 5.68 -9.92
C VAL A 137 3.47 5.31 -9.35
N ILE A 138 2.64 4.68 -10.17
CA ILE A 138 1.35 4.09 -9.77
C ILE A 138 1.59 2.61 -9.48
N ASN A 139 1.42 2.20 -8.24
CA ASN A 139 1.49 0.80 -7.82
C ASN A 139 0.10 0.22 -7.63
N VAL A 140 -0.07 -1.02 -8.02
CA VAL A 140 -1.20 -1.86 -7.60
C VAL A 140 -0.76 -2.82 -6.51
N GLU A 141 -1.65 -3.20 -5.62
CA GLU A 141 -1.36 -4.07 -4.48
C GLU A 141 -2.17 -5.36 -4.56
N ASN A 142 -1.57 -6.49 -4.14
CA ASN A 142 -2.32 -7.73 -3.99
C ASN A 142 -3.34 -7.62 -2.85
N GLN A 143 -4.57 -8.01 -3.15
CA GLN A 143 -5.70 -7.93 -2.20
C GLN A 143 -5.84 -9.22 -1.39
N VAL A 144 -6.38 -9.09 -0.17
CA VAL A 144 -6.82 -10.27 0.60
C VAL A 144 -8.06 -10.88 -0.03
N LYS A 145 -8.08 -12.21 -0.16
CA LYS A 145 -9.27 -12.96 -0.58
C LYS A 145 -10.35 -12.84 0.49
N SER A 146 -11.56 -12.57 0.04
CA SER A 146 -12.70 -12.54 0.95
C SER A 146 -13.17 -13.96 1.29
N ASN A 147 -13.54 -14.18 2.55
CA ASN A 147 -14.25 -15.39 2.97
C ASN A 147 -15.75 -15.34 2.68
N SER A 148 -16.24 -14.23 2.11
CA SER A 148 -17.63 -14.07 1.70
C SER A 148 -17.88 -14.67 0.32
N HIS A 149 -19.00 -15.38 0.16
CA HIS A 149 -19.45 -15.86 -1.15
C HIS A 149 -19.94 -14.74 -2.10
N TYR A 150 -19.98 -13.51 -1.61
CA TYR A 150 -20.49 -12.34 -2.34
C TYR A 150 -19.46 -11.21 -2.46
N ASP A 151 -18.19 -11.55 -2.27
CA ASP A 151 -17.12 -10.56 -2.38
C ASP A 151 -15.91 -11.18 -3.08
N PHE A 152 -15.60 -10.64 -4.26
CA PHE A 152 -14.56 -11.12 -5.15
C PHE A 152 -13.54 -9.98 -5.37
N PRO A 153 -12.49 -9.89 -4.56
CA PRO A 153 -11.46 -8.87 -4.69
C PRO A 153 -10.68 -9.02 -6.01
N VAL A 154 -10.52 -7.90 -6.70
CA VAL A 154 -9.69 -7.82 -7.91
C VAL A 154 -8.22 -7.77 -7.51
N GLY A 155 -7.37 -8.60 -8.10
CA GLY A 155 -5.95 -8.66 -7.75
C GLY A 155 -5.64 -9.47 -6.49
N SER A 156 -6.50 -10.41 -6.09
CA SER A 156 -6.25 -11.29 -4.93
C SER A 156 -5.42 -12.54 -5.27
N ASP A 157 -4.99 -12.70 -6.51
CA ASP A 157 -4.14 -13.79 -6.97
C ASP A 157 -3.11 -13.28 -8.00
N ALA A 158 -2.02 -14.04 -8.14
CA ALA A 158 -0.90 -13.64 -9.00
C ALA A 158 -1.30 -13.50 -10.48
N GLU A 159 -2.22 -14.30 -11.01
CA GLU A 159 -2.63 -14.26 -12.41
C GLU A 159 -3.40 -12.97 -12.73
N SER A 160 -4.28 -12.56 -11.83
CA SER A 160 -5.01 -11.29 -11.98
C SER A 160 -4.06 -10.10 -11.91
N ILE A 161 -3.08 -10.10 -10.99
CA ILE A 161 -2.04 -9.04 -10.92
C ILE A 161 -1.21 -9.02 -12.21
N ILE A 162 -0.73 -10.16 -12.71
CA ILE A 162 0.03 -10.24 -13.96
C ILE A 162 -0.80 -9.68 -15.13
N THR A 163 -2.08 -10.04 -15.19
CA THR A 163 -3.00 -9.55 -16.23
C THR A 163 -3.14 -8.03 -16.16
N ILE A 164 -3.32 -7.48 -14.97
CA ILE A 164 -3.45 -6.03 -14.77
C ILE A 164 -2.16 -5.31 -15.17
N LEU A 165 -1.01 -5.74 -14.66
CA LEU A 165 0.30 -5.13 -14.97
C LEU A 165 0.63 -5.19 -16.47
N SER A 166 0.31 -6.31 -17.12
CA SER A 166 0.55 -6.48 -18.57
C SER A 166 -0.32 -5.57 -19.43
N ASN A 167 -1.49 -5.16 -18.94
CA ASN A 167 -2.44 -4.34 -19.67
C ASN A 167 -2.48 -2.88 -19.20
N ALA A 168 -1.95 -2.55 -18.04
CA ALA A 168 -1.87 -1.18 -17.51
C ALA A 168 -0.43 -0.66 -17.57
N GLU A 169 0.05 -0.38 -18.79
CA GLU A 169 1.42 0.11 -19.00
C GLU A 169 1.74 1.34 -18.12
N GLY A 170 2.92 1.33 -17.50
CA GLY A 170 3.38 2.39 -16.60
C GLY A 170 2.95 2.18 -15.15
N THR A 171 2.26 1.08 -14.82
CA THR A 171 2.02 0.66 -13.43
C THR A 171 3.12 -0.27 -12.95
N SER A 172 3.34 -0.26 -11.63
CA SER A 172 4.24 -1.17 -10.93
C SER A 172 3.47 -1.90 -9.80
N TYR A 173 4.18 -2.60 -8.94
CA TYR A 173 3.57 -3.47 -7.95
C TYR A 173 4.09 -3.19 -6.54
N THR A 174 3.16 -3.05 -5.60
CA THR A 174 3.39 -3.16 -4.17
C THR A 174 3.03 -4.57 -3.74
N LEU A 175 4.01 -5.32 -3.25
CA LEU A 175 3.78 -6.64 -2.70
C LEU A 175 3.48 -6.53 -1.21
N ASP A 176 2.25 -6.83 -0.80
CA ASP A 176 1.90 -6.98 0.61
C ASP A 176 2.12 -8.42 1.06
N THR A 177 3.00 -8.58 2.08
CA THR A 177 3.38 -9.89 2.63
C THR A 177 2.28 -10.49 3.50
N GLY A 178 1.54 -9.67 4.23
CA GLY A 178 0.41 -10.08 5.07
C GLY A 178 -0.75 -10.58 4.21
N HIS A 179 -1.13 -9.82 3.19
CA HIS A 179 -2.16 -10.21 2.22
C HIS A 179 -1.83 -11.52 1.51
N ALA A 180 -0.57 -11.67 1.04
CA ALA A 180 -0.12 -12.90 0.42
C ALA A 180 -0.27 -14.10 1.39
N HIS A 181 0.22 -13.96 2.61
CA HIS A 181 0.15 -15.02 3.61
C HIS A 181 -1.29 -15.35 4.03
N ALA A 182 -2.15 -14.35 4.25
CA ALA A 182 -3.57 -14.54 4.54
C ALA A 182 -4.31 -15.28 3.43
N ASN A 183 -3.86 -15.11 2.17
CA ASN A 183 -4.37 -15.84 1.00
C ASN A 183 -3.88 -17.29 0.89
N GLY A 184 -2.94 -17.72 1.76
CA GLY A 184 -2.26 -19.01 1.69
C GLY A 184 -1.12 -19.04 0.66
N ASP A 185 -0.69 -17.87 0.16
CA ASP A 185 0.46 -17.74 -0.73
C ASP A 185 1.76 -17.52 0.08
N ASP A 186 2.89 -17.96 -0.47
CA ASP A 186 4.21 -17.64 0.07
C ASP A 186 4.68 -16.30 -0.52
N PRO A 187 4.93 -15.26 0.30
CA PRO A 187 5.40 -13.97 -0.19
C PRO A 187 6.66 -14.06 -1.07
N LEU A 188 7.58 -15.00 -0.76
CA LEU A 188 8.78 -15.23 -1.57
C LEU A 188 8.42 -15.76 -2.97
N ARG A 189 7.48 -16.70 -3.07
CA ARG A 189 7.01 -17.22 -4.36
C ARG A 189 6.34 -16.13 -5.19
N LEU A 190 5.51 -15.32 -4.56
CA LEU A 190 4.83 -14.23 -5.24
C LEU A 190 5.85 -13.20 -5.75
N TYR A 191 6.84 -12.87 -4.92
CA TYR A 191 7.94 -11.99 -5.31
C TYR A 191 8.70 -12.52 -6.54
N GLU A 192 9.13 -13.78 -6.53
CA GLU A 192 9.89 -14.36 -7.65
C GLU A 192 9.12 -14.34 -8.98
N ARG A 193 7.81 -14.38 -8.93
CA ARG A 193 6.95 -14.28 -10.11
C ARG A 193 6.81 -12.87 -10.66
N LEU A 194 6.91 -11.86 -9.80
CA LEU A 194 6.55 -10.47 -10.09
C LEU A 194 7.71 -9.48 -9.84
N LYS A 195 8.90 -9.96 -9.48
CA LYS A 195 10.03 -9.16 -9.00
C LYS A 195 10.43 -7.99 -9.90
N ASP A 196 10.25 -8.13 -11.21
CA ASP A 196 10.60 -7.08 -12.18
C ASP A 196 9.61 -5.89 -12.12
N ASN A 197 8.46 -6.08 -11.48
CA ASN A 197 7.45 -5.05 -11.27
C ASN A 197 7.41 -4.52 -9.81
N VAL A 198 7.98 -5.27 -8.85
CA VAL A 198 7.96 -4.89 -7.42
C VAL A 198 8.84 -3.69 -7.17
N THR A 199 8.25 -2.58 -6.77
CA THR A 199 8.97 -1.35 -6.39
C THR A 199 8.84 -1.01 -4.91
N GLU A 200 7.85 -1.63 -4.25
CA GLU A 200 7.51 -1.42 -2.84
C GLU A 200 7.00 -2.71 -2.23
N VAL A 201 7.19 -2.88 -0.94
CA VAL A 201 6.68 -4.00 -0.14
C VAL A 201 5.97 -3.41 1.06
N HIS A 202 4.71 -3.81 1.28
CA HIS A 202 4.04 -3.62 2.55
C HIS A 202 4.35 -4.83 3.43
N LEU A 203 4.86 -4.55 4.61
CA LEU A 203 5.36 -5.56 5.52
C LEU A 203 4.52 -5.63 6.78
N SER A 204 3.86 -6.74 6.91
CA SER A 204 3.21 -7.20 8.14
C SER A 204 3.28 -8.73 8.21
N ASP A 205 2.88 -9.29 9.34
CA ASP A 205 2.76 -10.73 9.56
C ASP A 205 1.34 -11.08 10.00
N ASN A 206 0.96 -12.35 9.91
CA ASN A 206 -0.30 -12.89 10.42
C ASN A 206 -0.21 -14.43 10.55
N GLU A 207 -1.31 -15.05 11.00
CA GLU A 207 -1.40 -16.50 11.20
C GLU A 207 -1.88 -17.26 9.95
N GLY A 208 -1.87 -16.64 8.76
CA GLY A 208 -2.27 -17.25 7.49
C GLY A 208 -3.79 -17.42 7.31
N ARG A 209 -4.61 -16.60 7.97
CA ARG A 209 -6.08 -16.66 7.92
C ARG A 209 -6.77 -15.32 7.73
N THR A 210 -6.25 -14.31 8.40
CA THR A 210 -6.79 -12.95 8.46
C THR A 210 -5.64 -11.97 8.32
N ASP A 211 -5.95 -10.79 7.86
CA ASP A 211 -4.98 -9.72 7.72
C ASP A 211 -4.84 -8.97 9.06
N ASP A 212 -4.01 -9.54 9.94
CA ASP A 212 -3.89 -9.09 11.34
C ASP A 212 -2.89 -7.94 11.52
N HIS A 213 -2.05 -7.66 10.53
CA HIS A 213 -0.96 -6.69 10.56
C HIS A 213 -0.08 -6.82 11.83
N LEU A 214 0.39 -8.04 12.11
CA LEU A 214 1.28 -8.32 13.24
C LEU A 214 2.68 -7.78 12.95
N ILE A 215 3.42 -7.55 14.04
CA ILE A 215 4.87 -7.30 13.96
C ILE A 215 5.54 -8.47 13.23
N PRO A 216 6.44 -8.22 12.26
CA PRO A 216 7.16 -9.28 11.54
C PRO A 216 7.82 -10.27 12.48
N GLY A 217 7.55 -11.57 12.29
CA GLY A 217 8.00 -12.67 13.14
C GLY A 217 7.07 -12.99 14.32
N ALA A 218 5.97 -12.25 14.51
CA ALA A 218 4.93 -12.59 15.49
C ALA A 218 3.83 -13.48 14.93
N GLY A 219 3.82 -13.71 13.62
CA GLY A 219 2.94 -14.65 12.91
C GLY A 219 3.70 -15.84 12.36
N THR A 220 3.22 -16.38 11.23
CA THR A 220 3.75 -17.61 10.62
C THR A 220 4.22 -17.44 9.17
N ALA A 221 4.25 -16.21 8.64
CA ALA A 221 4.74 -15.94 7.29
C ALA A 221 6.24 -16.25 7.15
N ASN A 222 6.66 -16.80 6.00
CA ASN A 222 8.08 -17.07 5.71
C ASN A 222 8.83 -15.78 5.35
N LEU A 223 8.91 -14.85 6.28
CA LEU A 223 9.53 -13.54 6.05
C LEU A 223 11.05 -13.62 5.95
N LYS A 224 11.70 -14.53 6.70
CA LYS A 224 13.15 -14.66 6.65
C LYS A 224 13.64 -14.96 5.24
N GLY A 225 13.11 -16.00 4.60
CA GLY A 225 13.48 -16.38 3.23
C GLY A 225 13.20 -15.25 2.22
N PHE A 226 12.11 -14.52 2.42
CA PHE A 226 11.76 -13.37 1.62
C PHE A 226 12.82 -12.24 1.75
N PHE A 227 13.21 -11.86 2.96
CA PHE A 227 14.19 -10.78 3.19
C PHE A 227 15.62 -11.18 2.81
N ASP A 228 16.02 -12.42 2.98
CA ASP A 228 17.29 -12.92 2.45
C ASP A 228 17.39 -12.68 0.94
N ARG A 229 16.25 -12.72 0.25
CA ARG A 229 16.18 -12.54 -1.21
C ARG A 229 16.16 -11.09 -1.66
N ILE A 230 15.41 -10.20 -0.97
CA ILE A 230 15.26 -8.80 -1.36
C ILE A 230 16.32 -7.86 -0.76
N GLY A 231 17.10 -8.32 0.21
CA GLY A 231 18.00 -7.49 1.02
C GLY A 231 19.06 -6.69 0.25
N GLY A 232 19.37 -7.08 -1.00
CA GLY A 232 20.31 -6.38 -1.87
C GLY A 232 19.68 -5.48 -2.93
N THR A 233 18.36 -5.28 -2.91
CA THR A 233 17.62 -4.49 -3.90
C THR A 233 17.36 -3.06 -3.43
N ASP A 234 16.92 -2.19 -4.34
CA ASP A 234 16.48 -0.81 -4.04
C ASP A 234 15.00 -0.71 -3.65
N THR A 235 14.37 -1.85 -3.35
CA THR A 235 12.95 -1.94 -2.95
C THR A 235 12.71 -1.14 -1.67
N LEU A 236 11.62 -0.38 -1.63
CA LEU A 236 11.10 0.25 -0.41
C LEU A 236 10.33 -0.80 0.38
N VAL A 237 10.52 -0.83 1.69
CA VAL A 237 9.79 -1.70 2.61
C VAL A 237 9.09 -0.84 3.65
N CYS A 238 7.77 -0.80 3.58
CA CYS A 238 6.91 -0.06 4.50
C CYS A 238 6.31 -1.01 5.53
N LEU A 239 6.57 -0.79 6.80
CA LEU A 239 5.88 -1.54 7.85
C LEU A 239 4.46 -0.97 8.02
N GLU A 240 3.48 -1.86 8.00
CA GLU A 240 2.07 -1.59 8.28
C GLU A 240 1.61 -2.44 9.45
N LEU A 241 1.64 -1.84 10.64
CA LEU A 241 1.34 -2.54 11.89
C LEU A 241 -0.01 -2.08 12.45
N ASN A 242 -0.77 -3.01 13.02
CA ASN A 242 -2.13 -2.77 13.48
C ASN A 242 -2.18 -1.73 14.62
N PRO A 243 -2.71 -0.51 14.38
CA PRO A 243 -2.72 0.58 15.36
C PRO A 243 -3.65 0.31 16.55
N HIS A 244 -4.58 -0.66 16.44
CA HIS A 244 -5.48 -1.04 17.53
C HIS A 244 -4.87 -2.13 18.42
N ARG A 245 -3.74 -2.71 18.01
CA ARG A 245 -3.03 -3.76 18.73
C ARG A 245 -1.75 -3.27 19.38
N TYR A 246 -1.08 -2.32 18.76
CA TYR A 246 0.23 -1.84 19.18
C TYR A 246 0.21 -0.36 19.51
N THR A 247 0.94 0.03 20.54
CA THR A 247 1.24 1.42 20.87
C THR A 247 2.24 2.02 19.90
N ALA A 248 2.33 3.34 19.82
CA ALA A 248 3.31 4.02 18.98
C ALA A 248 4.76 3.59 19.32
N ASP A 249 5.08 3.42 20.59
CA ASP A 249 6.42 3.00 21.02
C ASP A 249 6.74 1.57 20.58
N GLU A 250 5.78 0.64 20.63
CA GLU A 250 5.95 -0.72 20.13
C GLU A 250 6.13 -0.74 18.62
N VAL A 251 5.37 0.08 17.88
CA VAL A 251 5.49 0.25 16.44
C VAL A 251 6.88 0.76 16.06
N LEU A 252 7.33 1.85 16.70
CA LEU A 252 8.66 2.41 16.43
C LEU A 252 9.77 1.44 16.77
N LYS A 253 9.65 0.75 17.91
CA LYS A 253 10.62 -0.26 18.32
C LYS A 253 10.69 -1.40 17.31
N ALA A 254 9.56 -1.95 16.89
CA ALA A 254 9.52 -3.03 15.90
C ALA A 254 10.14 -2.60 14.56
N ALA A 255 9.84 -1.38 14.10
CA ALA A 255 10.41 -0.84 12.87
C ALA A 255 11.93 -0.61 12.97
N ASP A 256 12.44 -0.15 14.13
CA ASP A 256 13.88 0.01 14.36
C ASP A 256 14.60 -1.35 14.49
N ASP A 257 14.02 -2.30 15.21
CA ASP A 257 14.53 -3.66 15.32
C ASP A 257 14.61 -4.34 13.93
N PHE A 258 13.59 -4.16 13.08
CA PHE A 258 13.61 -4.64 11.71
C PHE A 258 14.69 -3.93 10.87
N ARG A 259 14.75 -2.60 10.89
CA ARG A 259 15.77 -1.81 10.18
C ARG A 259 17.19 -2.22 10.57
N SER A 260 17.42 -2.53 11.85
CA SER A 260 18.70 -3.00 12.36
C SER A 260 18.93 -4.51 12.19
N ARG A 261 18.03 -5.22 11.48
CA ARG A 261 18.07 -6.68 11.22
C ARG A 261 18.08 -7.55 12.48
N LYS A 262 17.44 -7.10 13.55
CA LYS A 262 17.33 -7.87 14.80
C LYS A 262 16.10 -8.79 14.85
N LEU A 263 15.12 -8.60 13.96
CA LEU A 263 13.85 -9.35 13.97
C LEU A 263 13.81 -10.54 13.00
N LEU A 264 14.87 -10.83 12.25
CA LEU A 264 14.89 -11.91 11.26
C LEU A 264 16.07 -12.86 11.47
#